data_22daca906d3ee948eb6c633508de7586
#
_entry.id   22daca906d3ee948eb6c633508de7586
#
_cell.length_a   1.000
_cell.length_b   1.000
_cell.length_c   1.000
_cell.angle_alpha   90.00
_cell.angle_beta   90.00
_cell.angle_gamma   90.00
#
_symmetry.space_group_name_H-M   'P 1'
#
loop_
_entity.id
_entity.type
_entity.pdbx_description
1 polymer ?
#
loop_
_entity_poly.entity_id
_entity_poly.type
_entity_poly.pdbx_seq_one_letter_code
_entity_poly.pdbx_strand_id
1 'polypeptide(L)'
;MLWGKEWLYMAQKKIIAFINAENEVPANVGCLALKYSYEGADGLFIYNYTGDEKSREEFLLSARKIEKQIDIPFFIGIYVNRFEDAKKALYTGASKLVIRKALLPEEDEIKEITARFGKDKLAIEIDMKADFHNAAQLDQYYNMGIGTVVLKHIDTTEAFREAVLGTKMHVLVRDGLIRNDLAELLSYESTEAVITNYFEDKDIYKAKRAVKRQGIDIPLFESLIDFSEFKLADNGLVPVIVQDYRTSEVLMMAYMNEESYNK
;
A
#
# COMPACT_ATOMS: atom_id res chain seq x y z
N MET A 1 26.49 -19.49 -11.90
CA MET A 1 26.77 -18.22 -11.23
C MET A 1 25.54 -17.33 -11.32
N LEU A 2 24.56 -17.52 -10.42
CA LEU A 2 23.28 -16.77 -10.35
C LEU A 2 23.06 -16.31 -8.90
N TRP A 3 24.11 -15.71 -8.28
CA TRP A 3 24.08 -15.23 -6.89
C TRP A 3 24.39 -13.73 -6.85
N GLY A 4 23.61 -12.90 -7.55
CA GLY A 4 23.96 -11.49 -7.64
C GLY A 4 22.81 -10.49 -7.79
N LYS A 5 21.54 -10.92 -7.73
CA LYS A 5 20.40 -10.01 -7.92
C LYS A 5 19.42 -9.88 -6.73
N GLU A 6 19.57 -10.68 -5.70
CA GLU A 6 18.67 -10.61 -4.52
C GLU A 6 19.01 -9.49 -3.53
N TRP A 7 20.22 -8.95 -3.57
CA TRP A 7 20.64 -7.87 -2.66
C TRP A 7 20.30 -6.45 -3.11
N LEU A 8 19.76 -6.26 -4.30
CA LEU A 8 19.36 -4.95 -4.84
C LEU A 8 17.88 -4.61 -4.59
N TYR A 9 17.10 -5.50 -4.01
CA TYR A 9 15.76 -5.23 -3.52
C TYR A 9 15.76 -5.06 -1.98
N MET A 10 16.60 -4.17 -1.45
CA MET A 10 16.25 -3.53 -0.19
C MET A 10 14.88 -2.91 -0.42
N ALA A 11 13.89 -3.35 0.35
CA ALA A 11 12.49 -3.10 0.06
C ALA A 11 12.26 -1.60 -0.14
N GLN A 12 12.01 -1.18 -1.38
CA GLN A 12 11.72 0.21 -1.71
C GLN A 12 10.58 0.68 -0.83
N LYS A 13 10.68 1.90 -0.34
CA LYS A 13 9.61 2.53 0.45
C LYS A 13 8.39 2.76 -0.44
N LYS A 14 7.19 2.76 0.14
CA LYS A 14 5.94 2.76 -0.64
C LYS A 14 4.98 3.83 -0.17
N ILE A 15 4.18 4.34 -1.10
CA ILE A 15 2.98 5.13 -0.80
C ILE A 15 1.76 4.29 -1.19
N ILE A 16 0.93 3.99 -0.20
CA ILE A 16 -0.25 3.14 -0.32
C ILE A 16 -1.49 4.02 -0.18
N ALA A 17 -2.43 3.93 -1.12
CA ALA A 17 -3.72 4.59 -0.97
C ALA A 17 -4.68 3.72 -0.14
N PHE A 18 -5.64 4.33 0.57
CA PHE A 18 -6.64 3.56 1.30
C PHE A 18 -8.07 3.84 0.86
N ILE A 19 -8.94 2.85 1.01
CA ILE A 19 -10.36 2.93 0.69
C ILE A 19 -11.15 2.41 1.89
N ASN A 20 -11.97 3.30 2.47
CA ASN A 20 -12.93 2.90 3.50
C ASN A 20 -14.21 2.40 2.81
N ALA A 21 -14.38 1.09 2.77
CA ALA A 21 -15.54 0.45 2.17
C ALA A 21 -16.76 0.31 3.13
N GLU A 22 -16.66 0.78 4.37
CA GLU A 22 -17.76 0.71 5.34
C GLU A 22 -18.95 1.61 4.91
N ASN A 23 -18.63 2.72 4.22
CA ASN A 23 -19.62 3.73 3.81
C ASN A 23 -19.74 3.86 2.28
N GLU A 24 -19.10 2.95 1.53
CA GLU A 24 -19.06 3.00 0.08
C GLU A 24 -19.85 1.86 -0.55
N VAL A 25 -20.55 2.16 -1.65
CA VAL A 25 -21.16 1.09 -2.45
C VAL A 25 -20.06 0.28 -3.17
N PRO A 26 -20.24 -1.03 -3.36
CA PRO A 26 -19.21 -1.90 -3.96
C PRO A 26 -18.66 -1.42 -5.31
N ALA A 27 -19.50 -0.84 -6.17
CA ALA A 27 -19.07 -0.30 -7.45
C ALA A 27 -18.10 0.88 -7.31
N ASN A 28 -18.35 1.76 -6.33
CA ASN A 28 -17.50 2.92 -6.06
C ASN A 28 -16.12 2.49 -5.52
N VAL A 29 -16.09 1.46 -4.67
CA VAL A 29 -14.81 0.88 -4.17
C VAL A 29 -13.95 0.40 -5.35
N GLY A 30 -14.54 -0.27 -6.35
CA GLY A 30 -13.84 -0.71 -7.56
C GLY A 30 -13.31 0.47 -8.38
N CYS A 31 -14.12 1.52 -8.59
CA CYS A 31 -13.69 2.73 -9.30
C CYS A 31 -12.53 3.44 -8.58
N LEU A 32 -12.59 3.56 -7.25
CA LEU A 32 -11.51 4.14 -6.45
C LEU A 32 -10.23 3.31 -6.51
N ALA A 33 -10.35 1.97 -6.48
CA ALA A 33 -9.20 1.08 -6.58
C ALA A 33 -8.47 1.25 -7.92
N LEU A 34 -9.21 1.27 -9.03
CA LEU A 34 -8.65 1.56 -10.35
C LEU A 34 -8.02 2.95 -10.41
N LYS A 35 -8.72 3.97 -9.92
CA LYS A 35 -8.22 5.34 -9.90
C LYS A 35 -6.84 5.42 -9.22
N TYR A 36 -6.73 4.94 -7.98
CA TYR A 36 -5.46 5.02 -7.25
C TYR A 36 -4.35 4.17 -7.88
N SER A 37 -4.69 3.02 -8.49
CA SER A 37 -3.75 2.22 -9.25
C SER A 37 -3.14 3.00 -10.41
N TYR A 38 -3.95 3.75 -11.17
CA TYR A 38 -3.47 4.59 -12.28
C TYR A 38 -2.77 5.88 -11.82
N GLU A 39 -3.12 6.41 -10.65
CA GLU A 39 -2.49 7.60 -10.08
C GLU A 39 -1.13 7.32 -9.43
N GLY A 40 -0.63 6.09 -9.49
CA GLY A 40 0.73 5.73 -9.09
C GLY A 40 0.89 5.28 -7.64
N ALA A 41 -0.19 4.85 -6.98
CA ALA A 41 -0.07 4.18 -5.69
C ALA A 41 0.72 2.86 -5.83
N ASP A 42 1.57 2.55 -4.84
CA ASP A 42 2.34 1.30 -4.80
C ASP A 42 1.55 0.11 -4.25
N GLY A 43 0.36 0.38 -3.76
CA GLY A 43 -0.57 -0.60 -3.23
C GLY A 43 -1.84 0.07 -2.71
N LEU A 44 -2.81 -0.76 -2.32
CA LEU A 44 -4.07 -0.30 -1.74
C LEU A 44 -4.28 -0.92 -0.36
N PHE A 45 -4.90 -0.18 0.54
CA PHE A 45 -5.47 -0.70 1.77
C PHE A 45 -6.98 -0.52 1.73
N ILE A 46 -7.73 -1.60 1.52
CA ILE A 46 -9.19 -1.59 1.41
C ILE A 46 -9.76 -2.26 2.66
N TYR A 47 -10.65 -1.57 3.38
CA TYR A 47 -11.17 -2.13 4.62
C TYR A 47 -12.66 -1.94 4.82
N ASN A 48 -13.27 -2.95 5.47
CA ASN A 48 -14.62 -2.94 6.01
C ASN A 48 -14.61 -3.75 7.31
N TYR A 49 -14.68 -3.08 8.44
CA TYR A 49 -14.64 -3.70 9.76
C TYR A 49 -16.03 -3.90 10.39
N THR A 50 -17.08 -3.82 9.59
CA THR A 50 -18.44 -4.10 10.11
C THR A 50 -18.54 -5.54 10.59
N GLY A 51 -19.25 -5.73 11.72
CA GLY A 51 -19.50 -7.05 12.27
C GLY A 51 -20.59 -7.84 11.54
N ASP A 52 -21.32 -7.22 10.61
CA ASP A 52 -22.38 -7.88 9.84
C ASP A 52 -21.79 -8.86 8.81
N GLU A 53 -22.19 -10.13 8.91
CA GLU A 53 -21.67 -11.20 8.07
C GLU A 53 -22.03 -11.00 6.58
N LYS A 54 -23.24 -10.55 6.30
CA LYS A 54 -23.68 -10.30 4.91
C LYS A 54 -22.85 -9.19 4.25
N SER A 55 -22.68 -8.08 4.95
CA SER A 55 -21.85 -6.96 4.48
C SER A 55 -20.40 -7.38 4.25
N ARG A 56 -19.84 -8.21 5.14
CA ARG A 56 -18.51 -8.77 5.02
C ARG A 56 -18.36 -9.66 3.77
N GLU A 57 -19.32 -10.57 3.52
CA GLU A 57 -19.29 -11.44 2.33
C GLU A 57 -19.40 -10.63 1.03
N GLU A 58 -20.28 -9.63 0.98
CA GLU A 58 -20.40 -8.72 -0.17
C GLU A 58 -19.10 -7.96 -0.41
N PHE A 59 -18.44 -7.50 0.64
CA PHE A 59 -17.14 -6.84 0.57
C PHE A 59 -16.05 -7.77 0.04
N LEU A 60 -15.98 -9.02 0.52
CA LEU A 60 -15.00 -10.01 0.05
C LEU A 60 -15.22 -10.36 -1.43
N LEU A 61 -16.47 -10.42 -1.90
CA LEU A 61 -16.78 -10.60 -3.33
C LEU A 61 -16.29 -9.41 -4.16
N SER A 62 -16.42 -8.19 -3.64
CA SER A 62 -15.90 -6.99 -4.30
C SER A 62 -14.38 -6.98 -4.36
N ALA A 63 -13.71 -7.37 -3.28
CA ALA A 63 -12.26 -7.47 -3.22
C ALA A 63 -11.69 -8.45 -4.27
N ARG A 64 -12.35 -9.61 -4.48
CA ARG A 64 -11.97 -10.55 -5.56
C ARG A 64 -12.12 -9.99 -6.97
N LYS A 65 -13.07 -9.08 -7.18
CA LYS A 65 -13.23 -8.39 -8.48
C LYS A 65 -12.14 -7.34 -8.67
N ILE A 66 -11.81 -6.61 -7.61
CA ILE A 66 -10.75 -5.59 -7.61
C ILE A 66 -9.40 -6.24 -7.93
N GLU A 67 -9.07 -7.36 -7.30
CA GLU A 67 -7.83 -8.09 -7.56
C GLU A 67 -7.57 -8.35 -9.05
N LYS A 68 -8.63 -8.67 -9.80
CA LYS A 68 -8.54 -8.93 -11.24
C LYS A 68 -8.40 -7.67 -12.10
N GLN A 69 -8.65 -6.51 -11.54
CA GLN A 69 -8.69 -5.23 -12.26
C GLN A 69 -7.45 -4.36 -12.04
N ILE A 70 -6.75 -4.55 -10.91
CA ILE A 70 -5.57 -3.76 -10.54
C ILE A 70 -4.29 -4.60 -10.68
N ASP A 71 -3.16 -3.93 -10.90
CA ASP A 71 -1.84 -4.57 -11.01
C ASP A 71 -0.95 -4.32 -9.81
N ILE A 72 -1.45 -3.56 -8.84
CA ILE A 72 -0.76 -3.28 -7.59
C ILE A 72 -1.28 -4.17 -6.47
N PRO A 73 -0.45 -4.57 -5.49
CA PRO A 73 -0.90 -5.37 -4.36
C PRO A 73 -1.90 -4.60 -3.52
N PHE A 74 -2.80 -5.33 -2.86
CA PHE A 74 -3.69 -4.71 -1.88
C PHE A 74 -3.68 -5.46 -0.55
N PHE A 75 -3.91 -4.70 0.53
CA PHE A 75 -4.17 -5.17 1.87
C PHE A 75 -5.66 -5.12 2.12
N ILE A 76 -6.18 -6.07 2.87
CA ILE A 76 -7.59 -6.14 3.22
C ILE A 76 -7.77 -6.01 4.74
N GLY A 77 -8.65 -5.12 5.16
CA GLY A 77 -9.05 -4.98 6.56
C GLY A 77 -10.47 -5.46 6.79
N ILE A 78 -10.66 -6.43 7.68
CA ILE A 78 -11.98 -6.94 8.06
C ILE A 78 -12.07 -7.24 9.55
N TYR A 79 -13.28 -7.38 10.05
CA TYR A 79 -13.52 -8.01 11.33
C TYR A 79 -13.27 -9.52 11.23
N VAL A 80 -12.33 -10.03 12.03
CA VAL A 80 -11.97 -11.45 12.12
C VAL A 80 -12.42 -11.98 13.46
N ASN A 81 -13.33 -12.93 13.45
CA ASN A 81 -13.77 -13.62 14.66
C ASN A 81 -13.15 -15.02 14.79
N ARG A 82 -12.85 -15.65 13.66
CA ARG A 82 -12.34 -17.03 13.58
C ARG A 82 -11.43 -17.20 12.36
N PHE A 83 -10.64 -18.24 12.37
CA PHE A 83 -9.71 -18.61 11.27
C PHE A 83 -10.35 -18.55 9.87
N GLU A 84 -11.58 -19.05 9.70
CA GLU A 84 -12.25 -19.06 8.38
C GLU A 84 -12.49 -17.66 7.82
N ASP A 85 -12.67 -16.63 8.66
CA ASP A 85 -12.82 -15.25 8.20
C ASP A 85 -11.51 -14.74 7.61
N ALA A 86 -10.39 -15.00 8.29
CA ALA A 86 -9.05 -14.65 7.81
C ALA A 86 -8.71 -15.38 6.50
N LYS A 87 -9.03 -16.66 6.42
CA LYS A 87 -8.84 -17.48 5.22
C LYS A 87 -9.61 -16.93 4.04
N LYS A 88 -10.90 -16.60 4.20
CA LYS A 88 -11.71 -15.98 3.14
C LYS A 88 -11.13 -14.67 2.67
N ALA A 89 -10.64 -13.83 3.59
CA ALA A 89 -10.02 -12.54 3.28
C ALA A 89 -8.73 -12.72 2.45
N LEU A 90 -7.82 -13.58 2.88
CA LEU A 90 -6.57 -13.83 2.16
C LEU A 90 -6.79 -14.53 0.81
N TYR A 91 -7.85 -15.34 0.67
CA TYR A 91 -8.21 -15.95 -0.62
C TYR A 91 -8.90 -15.01 -1.61
N THR A 92 -9.07 -13.72 -1.26
CA THR A 92 -9.41 -12.69 -2.24
C THR A 92 -8.25 -12.28 -3.14
N GLY A 93 -7.02 -12.73 -2.85
CA GLY A 93 -5.80 -12.30 -3.48
C GLY A 93 -5.07 -11.20 -2.69
N ALA A 94 -5.61 -10.79 -1.54
CA ALA A 94 -4.95 -9.79 -0.68
C ALA A 94 -3.55 -10.25 -0.26
N SER A 95 -2.60 -9.33 -0.33
CA SER A 95 -1.21 -9.58 0.07
C SER A 95 -1.03 -9.60 1.59
N LYS A 96 -1.86 -8.86 2.33
CA LYS A 96 -1.91 -8.84 3.81
C LYS A 96 -3.35 -8.70 4.31
N LEU A 97 -3.62 -9.31 5.45
CA LEU A 97 -4.82 -9.08 6.25
C LEU A 97 -4.48 -8.15 7.41
N VAL A 98 -5.22 -7.06 7.53
CA VAL A 98 -5.06 -6.06 8.60
C VAL A 98 -6.20 -6.21 9.61
N ILE A 99 -5.87 -6.42 10.86
CA ILE A 99 -6.84 -6.53 11.97
C ILE A 99 -6.65 -5.32 12.88
N ARG A 100 -7.73 -4.63 13.26
CA ARG A 100 -7.65 -3.58 14.27
C ARG A 100 -7.38 -4.18 15.64
N LYS A 101 -6.52 -3.55 16.44
CA LYS A 101 -6.22 -3.99 17.81
C LYS A 101 -7.48 -4.21 18.65
N ALA A 102 -8.44 -3.29 18.57
CA ALA A 102 -9.72 -3.39 19.29
C ALA A 102 -10.61 -4.58 18.86
N LEU A 103 -10.29 -5.21 17.74
CA LEU A 103 -11.02 -6.34 17.15
C LEU A 103 -10.12 -7.58 17.00
N LEU A 104 -9.03 -7.64 17.76
CA LEU A 104 -8.09 -8.75 17.71
C LEU A 104 -8.77 -10.03 18.23
N PRO A 105 -8.74 -11.14 17.47
CA PRO A 105 -9.27 -12.42 17.92
C PRO A 105 -8.39 -13.02 19.02
N GLU A 106 -8.82 -14.12 19.60
CA GLU A 106 -8.04 -14.87 20.59
C GLU A 106 -6.68 -15.30 20.05
N GLU A 107 -5.69 -15.43 20.93
CA GLU A 107 -4.30 -15.73 20.54
C GLU A 107 -4.17 -17.04 19.75
N ASP A 108 -4.99 -18.04 20.06
CA ASP A 108 -4.97 -19.32 19.37
C ASP A 108 -5.43 -19.20 17.90
N GLU A 109 -6.41 -18.34 17.63
CA GLU A 109 -6.84 -18.02 16.26
C GLU A 109 -5.72 -17.33 15.48
N ILE A 110 -4.99 -16.42 16.12
CA ILE A 110 -3.83 -15.75 15.51
C ILE A 110 -2.75 -16.77 15.17
N LYS A 111 -2.45 -17.69 16.09
CA LYS A 111 -1.47 -18.76 15.87
C LYS A 111 -1.87 -19.67 14.71
N GLU A 112 -3.14 -20.03 14.61
CA GLU A 112 -3.65 -20.83 13.49
C GLU A 112 -3.51 -20.09 12.16
N ILE A 113 -3.89 -18.81 12.10
CA ILE A 113 -3.74 -17.97 10.90
C ILE A 113 -2.28 -17.90 10.49
N THR A 114 -1.38 -17.60 11.42
CA THR A 114 0.04 -17.41 11.12
C THR A 114 0.75 -18.73 10.78
N ALA A 115 0.35 -19.84 11.39
CA ALA A 115 0.84 -21.17 11.04
C ALA A 115 0.47 -21.55 9.60
N ARG A 116 -0.71 -21.15 9.13
CA ARG A 116 -1.19 -21.48 7.79
C ARG A 116 -0.65 -20.55 6.70
N PHE A 117 -0.61 -19.25 6.97
CA PHE A 117 -0.34 -18.23 5.94
C PHE A 117 1.03 -17.54 6.10
N GLY A 118 1.66 -17.67 7.26
CA GLY A 118 2.89 -16.98 7.60
C GLY A 118 2.64 -15.61 8.27
N LYS A 119 3.59 -15.19 9.10
CA LYS A 119 3.53 -13.94 9.86
C LYS A 119 3.47 -12.69 8.97
N ASP A 120 4.04 -12.76 7.77
CA ASP A 120 4.09 -11.63 6.83
C ASP A 120 2.73 -11.33 6.18
N LYS A 121 1.78 -12.24 6.31
CA LYS A 121 0.41 -12.09 5.83
C LYS A 121 -0.52 -11.40 6.82
N LEU A 122 -0.09 -11.23 8.07
CA LEU A 122 -0.91 -10.64 9.12
C LEU A 122 -0.32 -9.31 9.59
N ALA A 123 -1.18 -8.31 9.66
CA ALA A 123 -0.87 -6.99 10.20
C ALA A 123 -1.86 -6.59 11.29
N ILE A 124 -1.39 -5.85 12.29
CA ILE A 124 -2.24 -5.24 13.33
C ILE A 124 -2.28 -3.73 13.17
N GLU A 125 -3.48 -3.13 13.12
CA GLU A 125 -3.66 -1.68 13.16
C GLU A 125 -3.79 -1.21 14.60
N ILE A 126 -2.91 -0.31 15.03
CA ILE A 126 -2.85 0.28 16.37
C ILE A 126 -3.07 1.79 16.25
N ASP A 127 -4.02 2.30 17.01
CA ASP A 127 -4.21 3.74 17.17
C ASP A 127 -3.22 4.27 18.21
N MET A 128 -2.28 5.12 17.77
CA MET A 128 -1.22 5.65 18.65
C MET A 128 -1.77 6.49 19.80
N LYS A 129 -2.94 7.10 19.65
CA LYS A 129 -3.59 7.90 20.70
C LYS A 129 -4.38 7.06 21.70
N ALA A 130 -5.08 6.04 21.19
CA ALA A 130 -6.03 5.28 22.00
C ALA A 130 -5.45 3.96 22.52
N ASP A 131 -4.60 3.32 21.74
CA ASP A 131 -4.24 1.92 21.92
C ASP A 131 -2.77 1.66 22.18
N PHE A 132 -1.89 2.60 21.84
CA PHE A 132 -0.45 2.42 21.99
C PHE A 132 0.01 2.86 23.39
N HIS A 133 0.75 2.01 24.07
CA HIS A 133 1.24 2.28 25.42
C HIS A 133 2.78 2.39 25.49
N ASN A 134 3.49 1.53 24.77
CA ASN A 134 4.96 1.51 24.70
C ASN A 134 5.46 0.54 23.60
N ALA A 135 6.74 0.63 23.28
CA ALA A 135 7.37 -0.19 22.26
C ALA A 135 7.34 -1.71 22.55
N ALA A 136 7.37 -2.12 23.83
CA ALA A 136 7.32 -3.54 24.21
C ALA A 136 6.03 -4.24 23.75
N GLN A 137 4.96 -3.47 23.53
CA GLN A 137 3.71 -3.97 22.95
C GLN A 137 3.91 -4.51 21.54
N LEU A 138 4.77 -3.91 20.74
CA LEU A 138 5.06 -4.37 19.38
C LEU A 138 5.76 -5.73 19.41
N ASP A 139 6.69 -5.94 20.36
CA ASP A 139 7.35 -7.23 20.53
C ASP A 139 6.38 -8.34 20.95
N GLN A 140 5.37 -8.01 21.75
CA GLN A 140 4.31 -8.97 22.10
C GLN A 140 3.57 -9.45 20.83
N TYR A 141 3.11 -8.54 19.98
CA TYR A 141 2.45 -8.90 18.74
C TYR A 141 3.35 -9.67 17.77
N TYR A 142 4.62 -9.26 17.68
CA TYR A 142 5.59 -10.00 16.88
C TYR A 142 5.74 -11.46 17.37
N ASN A 143 5.82 -11.67 18.67
CA ASN A 143 5.91 -13.00 19.28
C ASN A 143 4.64 -13.82 19.12
N MET A 144 3.47 -13.18 19.01
CA MET A 144 2.21 -13.84 18.65
C MET A 144 2.16 -14.28 17.19
N GLY A 145 3.14 -13.89 16.37
CA GLY A 145 3.23 -14.23 14.96
C GLY A 145 2.71 -13.17 14.00
N ILE A 146 2.52 -11.91 14.45
CA ILE A 146 2.11 -10.80 13.60
C ILE A 146 3.36 -10.07 13.09
N GLY A 147 3.62 -10.11 11.79
CA GLY A 147 4.86 -9.56 11.21
C GLY A 147 4.81 -8.06 10.90
N THR A 148 3.62 -7.47 10.82
CA THR A 148 3.44 -6.07 10.38
C THR A 148 2.57 -5.29 11.36
N VAL A 149 2.92 -4.03 11.62
CA VAL A 149 2.08 -3.09 12.36
C VAL A 149 1.70 -1.90 11.48
N VAL A 150 0.43 -1.48 11.55
CA VAL A 150 -0.08 -0.24 10.96
C VAL A 150 -0.29 0.74 12.11
N LEU A 151 0.56 1.75 12.22
CA LEU A 151 0.46 2.80 13.22
C LEU A 151 -0.39 3.94 12.68
N LYS A 152 -1.49 4.24 13.37
CA LYS A 152 -2.47 5.24 12.99
C LYS A 152 -2.49 6.41 13.98
N HIS A 153 -2.83 7.61 13.50
CA HIS A 153 -2.94 8.85 14.29
C HIS A 153 -1.65 9.21 15.03
N ILE A 154 -0.56 9.28 14.31
CA ILE A 154 0.74 9.73 14.83
C ILE A 154 0.67 11.24 15.08
N ASP A 155 0.87 11.65 16.34
CA ASP A 155 0.86 13.08 16.71
C ASP A 155 2.18 13.77 16.35
N THR A 156 3.31 13.09 16.60
CA THR A 156 4.64 13.63 16.34
C THR A 156 5.54 12.55 15.75
N THR A 157 6.53 12.95 14.96
CA THR A 157 7.58 12.04 14.47
C THR A 157 8.44 11.50 15.60
N GLU A 158 8.58 12.23 16.71
CA GLU A 158 9.31 11.78 17.89
C GLU A 158 8.62 10.59 18.57
N ALA A 159 7.30 10.66 18.83
CA ALA A 159 6.53 9.55 19.37
C ALA A 159 6.56 8.33 18.46
N PHE A 160 6.49 8.55 17.14
CA PHE A 160 6.66 7.52 16.16
C PHE A 160 8.06 6.88 16.21
N ARG A 161 9.10 7.70 16.29
CA ARG A 161 10.49 7.24 16.40
C ARG A 161 10.71 6.35 17.62
N GLU A 162 10.20 6.75 18.78
CA GLU A 162 10.26 5.96 19.99
C GLU A 162 9.55 4.61 19.85
N ALA A 163 8.39 4.62 19.19
CA ALA A 163 7.58 3.42 18.95
C ALA A 163 8.31 2.40 18.06
N VAL A 164 9.04 2.87 17.03
CA VAL A 164 9.61 1.99 16.00
C VAL A 164 11.09 1.71 16.13
N LEU A 165 11.75 2.34 17.10
CA LEU A 165 13.18 2.12 17.31
C LEU A 165 13.44 0.70 17.84
N GLY A 166 14.13 -0.11 17.04
CA GLY A 166 14.48 -1.48 17.39
C GLY A 166 13.36 -2.52 17.23
N THR A 167 12.18 -2.14 16.71
CA THR A 167 11.14 -3.13 16.42
C THR A 167 11.58 -4.09 15.31
N LYS A 168 11.13 -5.35 15.43
CA LYS A 168 11.32 -6.40 14.41
C LYS A 168 10.16 -6.46 13.42
N MET A 169 9.11 -5.69 13.66
CA MET A 169 7.94 -5.64 12.80
C MET A 169 8.17 -4.72 11.61
N HIS A 170 7.57 -5.06 10.49
CA HIS A 170 7.40 -4.13 9.38
C HIS A 170 6.41 -3.04 9.77
N VAL A 171 6.80 -1.80 9.66
CA VAL A 171 5.96 -0.67 10.09
C VAL A 171 5.32 -0.01 8.87
N LEU A 172 4.01 0.16 8.93
CA LEU A 172 3.23 0.98 8.03
C LEU A 172 2.64 2.14 8.82
N VAL A 173 2.70 3.33 8.27
CA VAL A 173 2.11 4.52 8.89
C VAL A 173 0.82 4.85 8.16
N ARG A 174 -0.29 4.99 8.90
CA ARG A 174 -1.57 5.41 8.31
C ARG A 174 -2.01 6.74 8.89
N ASP A 175 -2.24 7.72 8.04
CA ASP A 175 -2.80 8.99 8.47
C ASP A 175 -3.91 9.48 7.53
N GLY A 176 -4.90 10.14 8.13
CA GLY A 176 -5.99 10.82 7.46
C GLY A 176 -5.77 12.33 7.32
N LEU A 177 -4.56 12.82 7.56
CA LEU A 177 -4.20 14.23 7.46
C LEU A 177 -3.09 14.42 6.42
N ILE A 178 -2.99 15.62 5.85
CA ILE A 178 -1.86 16.01 5.01
C ILE A 178 -0.62 16.09 5.89
N ARG A 179 0.43 15.40 5.50
CA ARG A 179 1.72 15.37 6.20
C ARG A 179 2.84 15.88 5.30
N ASN A 180 3.70 16.70 5.87
CA ASN A 180 4.89 17.22 5.19
C ASN A 180 6.17 16.45 5.55
N ASP A 181 6.06 15.48 6.47
CA ASP A 181 7.15 14.68 7.04
C ASP A 181 7.25 13.25 6.46
N LEU A 182 6.69 13.02 5.28
CA LEU A 182 6.67 11.68 4.64
C LEU A 182 8.07 11.07 4.50
N ALA A 183 9.06 11.88 4.09
CA ALA A 183 10.42 11.39 3.92
C ALA A 183 11.06 11.04 5.28
N GLU A 184 10.80 11.83 6.32
CA GLU A 184 11.28 11.52 7.67
C GLU A 184 10.69 10.18 8.16
N LEU A 185 9.36 9.99 8.03
CA LEU A 185 8.70 8.74 8.40
C LEU A 185 9.26 7.53 7.63
N LEU A 186 9.52 7.70 6.34
CA LEU A 186 10.05 6.66 5.47
C LEU A 186 11.57 6.44 5.64
N SER A 187 12.29 7.33 6.32
CA SER A 187 13.73 7.19 6.56
C SER A 187 14.07 6.08 7.55
N TYR A 188 13.15 5.70 8.43
CA TYR A 188 13.38 4.62 9.39
C TYR A 188 13.41 3.26 8.68
N GLU A 189 14.37 2.43 9.03
CA GLU A 189 14.60 1.12 8.41
C GLU A 189 13.34 0.24 8.48
N SER A 190 12.69 0.18 9.64
CA SER A 190 11.49 -0.62 9.89
C SER A 190 10.25 -0.11 9.14
N THR A 191 10.23 1.15 8.69
CA THR A 191 9.07 1.71 7.99
C THR A 191 9.07 1.33 6.52
N GLU A 192 8.13 0.52 6.09
CA GLU A 192 7.98 0.11 4.69
C GLU A 192 7.14 1.08 3.85
N ALA A 193 6.08 1.61 4.43
CA ALA A 193 5.15 2.44 3.67
C ALA A 193 4.42 3.47 4.52
N VAL A 194 3.93 4.51 3.82
CA VAL A 194 2.90 5.42 4.34
C VAL A 194 1.59 5.14 3.60
N ILE A 195 0.51 4.98 4.36
CA ILE A 195 -0.85 4.74 3.87
C ILE A 195 -1.61 6.04 3.99
N THR A 196 -1.82 6.76 2.88
CA THR A 196 -2.52 8.04 2.88
C THR A 196 -3.13 8.37 1.51
N ASN A 197 -4.25 9.11 1.52
CA ASN A 197 -4.86 9.74 0.34
C ASN A 197 -4.80 11.27 0.40
N TYR A 198 -4.16 11.80 1.43
CA TYR A 198 -4.17 13.24 1.72
C TYR A 198 -2.86 13.86 1.24
N PHE A 199 -2.83 14.21 -0.04
CA PHE A 199 -1.76 14.98 -0.66
C PHE A 199 -2.27 16.37 -0.98
N GLU A 200 -1.42 17.39 -0.86
CA GLU A 200 -1.77 18.79 -1.10
C GLU A 200 -2.40 18.98 -2.49
N ASP A 201 -1.84 18.34 -3.51
CA ASP A 201 -2.31 18.42 -4.90
C ASP A 201 -3.01 17.14 -5.36
N LYS A 202 -3.28 16.19 -4.47
CA LYS A 202 -3.80 14.85 -4.80
C LYS A 202 -2.95 14.10 -5.85
N ASP A 203 -1.68 14.43 -5.95
CA ASP A 203 -0.73 13.88 -6.92
C ASP A 203 0.30 12.99 -6.21
N ILE A 204 0.12 11.68 -6.34
CA ILE A 204 0.99 10.67 -5.73
C ILE A 204 2.40 10.74 -6.34
N TYR A 205 2.51 10.96 -7.65
CA TYR A 205 3.82 11.07 -8.31
C TYR A 205 4.61 12.28 -7.81
N LYS A 206 3.95 13.41 -7.58
CA LYS A 206 4.58 14.60 -6.99
C LYS A 206 5.09 14.31 -5.58
N ALA A 207 4.28 13.64 -4.76
CA ALA A 207 4.69 13.21 -3.42
C ALA A 207 5.89 12.26 -3.47
N LYS A 208 5.89 11.27 -4.36
CA LYS A 208 7.02 10.35 -4.56
C LYS A 208 8.28 11.09 -5.01
N ARG A 209 8.18 12.01 -5.97
CA ARG A 209 9.32 12.84 -6.39
C ARG A 209 9.89 13.66 -5.23
N ALA A 210 9.05 14.23 -4.38
CA ALA A 210 9.48 14.98 -3.20
C ALA A 210 10.23 14.08 -2.20
N VAL A 211 9.74 12.88 -1.94
CA VAL A 211 10.39 11.88 -1.08
C VAL A 211 11.73 11.42 -1.67
N LYS A 212 11.78 11.13 -2.98
CA LYS A 212 12.99 10.70 -3.68
C LYS A 212 14.09 11.77 -3.67
N ARG A 213 13.72 13.07 -3.80
CA ARG A 213 14.67 14.18 -3.70
C ARG A 213 15.34 14.30 -2.32
N GLN A 214 14.72 13.74 -1.29
CA GLN A 214 15.30 13.67 0.06
C GLN A 214 16.13 12.40 0.30
N GLY A 215 16.44 11.65 -0.76
CA GLY A 215 17.32 10.48 -0.72
C GLY A 215 16.65 9.17 -0.33
N ILE A 216 15.33 9.13 -0.25
CA ILE A 216 14.57 7.90 0.04
C ILE A 216 14.32 7.13 -1.26
N ASP A 217 14.69 5.85 -1.29
CA ASP A 217 14.40 4.99 -2.44
C ASP A 217 12.92 4.59 -2.46
N ILE A 218 12.21 5.09 -3.47
CA ILE A 218 10.78 4.86 -3.69
C ILE A 218 10.53 4.57 -5.17
N PRO A 219 9.65 3.60 -5.53
CA PRO A 219 9.32 3.32 -6.91
C PRO A 219 8.73 4.56 -7.58
N LEU A 220 9.34 4.99 -8.65
CA LEU A 220 8.87 6.12 -9.42
C LEU A 220 9.07 5.80 -10.90
N PHE A 221 7.98 5.88 -11.66
CA PHE A 221 8.04 5.77 -13.09
C PHE A 221 8.57 7.10 -13.64
N GLU A 222 9.81 7.06 -14.16
CA GLU A 222 10.48 8.19 -14.77
C GLU A 222 11.04 7.76 -16.11
N SER A 223 11.07 8.66 -17.07
CA SER A 223 11.73 8.43 -18.35
C SER A 223 13.23 8.19 -18.15
N LEU A 224 13.78 7.20 -18.85
CA LEU A 224 15.20 6.82 -18.75
C LEU A 224 16.10 7.64 -19.67
N ILE A 225 15.51 8.31 -20.66
CA ILE A 225 16.23 9.11 -21.67
C ILE A 225 15.64 10.51 -21.71
N ASP A 226 16.46 11.49 -22.09
CA ASP A 226 16.01 12.86 -22.29
C ASP A 226 15.19 12.97 -23.57
N PHE A 227 14.19 13.86 -23.60
CA PHE A 227 13.37 14.07 -24.80
C PHE A 227 14.21 14.50 -26.02
N SER A 228 15.30 15.23 -25.80
CA SER A 228 16.23 15.68 -26.84
C SER A 228 16.96 14.54 -27.56
N GLU A 229 16.98 13.32 -27.00
CA GLU A 229 17.59 12.14 -27.64
C GLU A 229 16.69 11.52 -28.70
N PHE A 230 15.40 11.89 -28.74
CA PHE A 230 14.50 11.42 -29.79
C PHE A 230 14.77 12.14 -31.13
N LYS A 231 14.64 11.39 -32.21
CA LYS A 231 14.60 11.97 -33.55
C LYS A 231 13.19 12.56 -33.77
N LEU A 232 13.10 13.87 -33.72
CA LEU A 232 11.85 14.59 -33.94
C LEU A 232 11.50 14.65 -35.43
N ALA A 233 10.22 14.61 -35.75
CA ALA A 233 9.69 14.99 -37.04
C ALA A 233 9.80 16.51 -37.27
N ASP A 234 9.58 16.99 -38.50
CA ASP A 234 9.72 18.43 -38.87
C ASP A 234 8.81 19.35 -38.03
N ASN A 235 7.74 18.82 -37.43
CA ASN A 235 6.84 19.53 -36.56
C ASN A 235 7.22 19.48 -35.07
N GLY A 236 8.41 18.94 -34.75
CA GLY A 236 8.87 18.83 -33.35
C GLY A 236 8.24 17.74 -32.53
N LEU A 237 7.50 16.83 -33.14
CA LEU A 237 6.80 15.72 -32.47
C LEU A 237 7.50 14.38 -32.70
N VAL A 238 7.28 13.42 -31.80
CA VAL A 238 7.68 12.03 -31.92
C VAL A 238 6.45 11.17 -32.21
N PRO A 239 6.43 10.35 -33.28
CA PRO A 239 5.38 9.37 -33.46
C PRO A 239 5.50 8.27 -32.42
N VAL A 240 4.37 7.93 -31.76
CA VAL A 240 4.30 6.91 -30.72
C VAL A 240 3.17 5.92 -31.00
N ILE A 241 3.39 4.68 -30.63
CA ILE A 241 2.37 3.64 -30.64
C ILE A 241 1.96 3.40 -29.20
N VAL A 242 0.68 3.60 -28.93
CA VAL A 242 0.07 3.30 -27.62
C VAL A 242 -0.42 1.86 -27.65
N GLN A 243 0.07 1.07 -26.70
CA GLN A 243 -0.22 -0.35 -26.61
C GLN A 243 -0.71 -0.69 -25.20
N ASP A 244 -1.73 -1.54 -25.11
CA ASP A 244 -2.13 -2.12 -23.84
C ASP A 244 -1.02 -3.05 -23.31
N TYR A 245 -0.51 -2.78 -22.11
CA TYR A 245 0.64 -3.50 -21.57
C TYR A 245 0.32 -4.94 -21.13
N ARG A 246 -0.94 -5.28 -20.89
CA ARG A 246 -1.38 -6.63 -20.51
C ARG A 246 -1.62 -7.52 -21.71
N THR A 247 -2.34 -6.98 -22.71
CA THR A 247 -2.76 -7.72 -23.89
C THR A 247 -1.79 -7.59 -25.05
N SER A 248 -0.89 -6.61 -25.00
CA SER A 248 -0.04 -6.18 -26.12
C SER A 248 -0.83 -5.70 -27.34
N GLU A 249 -2.12 -5.39 -27.18
CA GLU A 249 -2.95 -4.87 -28.26
C GLU A 249 -2.59 -3.42 -28.54
N VAL A 250 -2.37 -3.10 -29.82
CA VAL A 250 -2.14 -1.72 -30.27
C VAL A 250 -3.44 -0.96 -30.24
N LEU A 251 -3.52 0.05 -29.36
CA LEU A 251 -4.72 0.86 -29.15
C LEU A 251 -4.81 2.02 -30.14
N MET A 252 -3.69 2.70 -30.40
CA MET A 252 -3.64 3.83 -31.33
C MET A 252 -2.21 4.21 -31.70
N MET A 253 -2.07 4.97 -32.75
CA MET A 253 -0.89 5.77 -33.09
C MET A 253 -1.17 7.24 -32.71
N ALA A 254 -0.22 7.89 -32.08
CA ALA A 254 -0.31 9.29 -31.66
C ALA A 254 1.00 10.03 -31.91
N TYR A 255 1.02 11.32 -31.63
CA TYR A 255 2.21 12.15 -31.66
C TYR A 255 2.43 12.79 -30.30
N MET A 256 3.66 12.75 -29.80
CA MET A 256 4.04 13.16 -28.45
C MET A 256 5.01 14.33 -28.54
N ASN A 257 4.80 15.35 -27.72
CA ASN A 257 5.76 16.43 -27.47
C ASN A 257 6.47 16.19 -26.13
N GLU A 258 7.42 17.03 -25.79
CA GLU A 258 8.19 16.94 -24.55
C GLU A 258 7.31 17.01 -23.30
N GLU A 259 6.27 17.85 -23.30
CA GLU A 259 5.33 17.93 -22.18
C GLU A 259 4.58 16.61 -21.94
N SER A 260 4.14 15.96 -23.02
CA SER A 260 3.44 14.66 -22.94
C SER A 260 4.39 13.53 -22.53
N TYR A 261 5.67 13.64 -22.87
CA TYR A 261 6.70 12.68 -22.49
C TYR A 261 7.05 12.74 -20.99
N ASN A 262 7.04 13.94 -20.42
CA ASN A 262 7.43 14.20 -19.04
C ASN A 262 6.26 14.09 -18.03
N LYS A 263 5.02 13.91 -18.49
CA LYS A 263 3.82 13.67 -17.66
C LYS A 263 3.62 12.20 -17.35
#